data_657d213c6fb665471606bf5386b95459
#
_entry.id   657d213c6fb665471606bf5386b95459
#
_cell.length_a   1.000
_cell.length_b   1.000
_cell.length_c   1.000
_cell.angle_alpha   90.00
_cell.angle_beta   90.00
_cell.angle_gamma   90.00
#
_symmetry.space_group_name_H-M   'P 1'
#
loop_
_entity.id
_entity.type
_entity.pdbx_description
1 polymer ?
#
loop_
_entity_poly.entity_id
_entity_poly.type
_entity_poly.pdbx_seq_one_letter_code
_entity_poly.pdbx_strand_id
1 'polypeptide(L)'
;QRVNALEMENQQLRALTNTTLIEENLEATNAEVASLQESTRKMSWSERIKWKGDYRFRYEAIDQEGKDDRDRWRIRARPALVARINDTTEVGFGLATGSDDPVSSNQTLGDGGASKNINLDLAYATWRPTNETYVTGGIFANPYYRPDKSQLIFDGDFRQEGLAVGWANEMFFTNVVYNFIESDSKKGEYGVWVAQAGANFELFEDATLTTAVGYLDIPTKGQKAIFDGLFFGPRERPVNRESYERW
;
A
#
# COMPACT_ATOMS: atom_id res chain seq x y z
N GLN A 1 -66.87 42.58 -28.78
CA GLN A 1 -67.03 41.35 -27.99
C GLN A 1 -66.25 40.16 -28.59
N ARG A 2 -66.31 39.95 -29.92
CA ARG A 2 -65.64 38.80 -30.58
C ARG A 2 -64.08 38.91 -30.58
N VAL A 3 -63.56 40.14 -30.65
CA VAL A 3 -62.12 40.41 -30.60
C VAL A 3 -61.57 40.11 -29.23
N ASN A 4 -62.24 40.56 -28.16
CA ASN A 4 -61.75 40.29 -26.77
C ASN A 4 -61.81 38.79 -26.42
N ALA A 5 -62.77 38.02 -26.98
CA ALA A 5 -62.76 36.57 -26.79
C ALA A 5 -61.59 35.88 -27.47
N LEU A 6 -61.24 36.31 -28.69
CA LEU A 6 -60.09 35.80 -29.42
C LEU A 6 -58.71 36.15 -28.75
N GLU A 7 -58.62 37.34 -28.14
CA GLU A 7 -57.46 37.75 -27.40
C GLU A 7 -57.31 36.92 -26.13
N MET A 8 -58.34 36.65 -25.38
CA MET A 8 -58.29 35.76 -24.22
C MET A 8 -57.96 34.31 -24.60
N GLU A 9 -58.49 33.81 -25.68
CA GLU A 9 -58.18 32.46 -26.18
C GLU A 9 -56.71 32.38 -26.61
N ASN A 10 -56.16 33.39 -27.29
CA ASN A 10 -54.76 33.49 -27.64
C ASN A 10 -53.81 33.57 -26.41
N GLN A 11 -54.23 34.28 -25.36
CA GLN A 11 -53.47 34.34 -24.12
C GLN A 11 -53.46 32.99 -23.40
N GLN A 12 -54.60 32.28 -23.38
CA GLN A 12 -54.67 30.92 -22.81
C GLN A 12 -53.82 29.92 -23.58
N LEU A 13 -53.87 29.95 -24.91
CA LEU A 13 -53.06 29.08 -25.76
C LEU A 13 -51.56 29.34 -25.58
N ARG A 14 -51.13 30.59 -25.47
CA ARG A 14 -49.72 30.95 -25.18
C ARG A 14 -49.27 30.49 -23.79
N ALA A 15 -50.15 30.60 -22.79
CA ALA A 15 -49.88 30.13 -21.46
C ALA A 15 -49.72 28.59 -21.42
N LEU A 16 -50.60 27.84 -22.08
CA LEU A 16 -50.52 26.39 -22.20
C LEU A 16 -49.25 25.95 -22.96
N THR A 17 -48.91 26.62 -24.08
CA THR A 17 -47.71 26.32 -24.86
C THR A 17 -46.45 26.58 -24.06
N ASN A 18 -46.42 27.66 -23.29
CA ASN A 18 -45.26 27.92 -22.41
C ASN A 18 -45.12 26.88 -21.27
N THR A 19 -46.27 26.41 -20.72
CA THR A 19 -46.24 25.39 -19.65
C THR A 19 -45.74 24.04 -20.21
N THR A 20 -46.20 23.61 -21.38
CA THR A 20 -45.71 22.36 -22.02
C THR A 20 -44.24 22.43 -22.39
N LEU A 21 -43.76 23.55 -22.90
CA LEU A 21 -42.33 23.76 -23.17
C LEU A 21 -41.48 23.76 -21.90
N ILE A 22 -42.02 24.29 -20.80
CA ILE A 22 -41.35 24.28 -19.50
C ILE A 22 -41.29 22.85 -18.95
N GLU A 23 -42.38 22.08 -19.05
CA GLU A 23 -42.41 20.68 -18.61
C GLU A 23 -41.46 19.82 -19.42
N GLU A 24 -41.43 19.94 -20.75
CA GLU A 24 -40.50 19.22 -21.62
C GLU A 24 -39.03 19.55 -21.33
N ASN A 25 -38.70 20.83 -21.13
CA ASN A 25 -37.39 21.26 -20.73
C ASN A 25 -37.01 20.76 -19.32
N LEU A 26 -37.96 20.69 -18.40
CA LEU A 26 -37.74 20.20 -17.05
C LEU A 26 -37.44 18.69 -17.05
N GLU A 27 -38.16 17.90 -17.84
CA GLU A 27 -37.91 16.47 -18.01
C GLU A 27 -36.56 16.21 -18.66
N ALA A 28 -36.21 16.95 -19.71
CA ALA A 28 -34.88 16.86 -20.34
C ALA A 28 -33.73 17.20 -19.36
N THR A 29 -33.93 18.29 -18.60
CA THR A 29 -32.95 18.71 -17.58
C THR A 29 -32.82 17.67 -16.46
N ASN A 30 -33.91 17.10 -16.00
CA ASN A 30 -33.89 16.04 -14.97
C ASN A 30 -33.21 14.78 -15.48
N ALA A 31 -33.40 14.38 -16.73
CA ALA A 31 -32.73 13.25 -17.35
C ALA A 31 -31.21 13.50 -17.47
N GLU A 32 -30.82 14.72 -17.84
CA GLU A 32 -29.42 15.14 -17.91
C GLU A 32 -28.75 15.15 -16.51
N VAL A 33 -29.45 15.69 -15.51
CA VAL A 33 -28.99 15.67 -14.11
C VAL A 33 -28.82 14.24 -13.60
N ALA A 34 -29.76 13.35 -13.89
CA ALA A 34 -29.64 11.94 -13.51
C ALA A 34 -28.44 11.24 -14.18
N SER A 35 -28.20 11.53 -15.46
CA SER A 35 -27.04 11.00 -16.20
C SER A 35 -25.72 11.53 -15.67
N LEU A 36 -25.66 12.82 -15.32
CA LEU A 36 -24.50 13.45 -14.69
C LEU A 36 -24.24 12.90 -13.29
N GLN A 37 -25.28 12.69 -12.50
CA GLN A 37 -25.16 12.07 -11.17
C GLN A 37 -24.62 10.65 -11.26
N GLU A 38 -25.07 9.85 -12.23
CA GLU A 38 -24.54 8.50 -12.43
C GLU A 38 -23.09 8.51 -12.91
N SER A 39 -22.73 9.40 -13.82
CA SER A 39 -21.36 9.61 -14.29
C SER A 39 -20.44 10.05 -13.16
N THR A 40 -20.88 10.98 -12.31
CA THR A 40 -20.15 11.45 -11.13
C THR A 40 -19.98 10.33 -10.11
N ARG A 41 -21.00 9.48 -9.91
CA ARG A 41 -20.89 8.30 -9.04
C ARG A 41 -19.86 7.29 -9.56
N LYS A 42 -19.80 7.06 -10.86
CA LYS A 42 -18.82 6.18 -11.51
C LYS A 42 -17.40 6.76 -11.41
N MET A 43 -17.24 8.07 -11.62
CA MET A 43 -15.95 8.76 -11.46
C MET A 43 -15.48 8.76 -10.00
N SER A 44 -16.36 9.03 -9.04
CA SER A 44 -16.01 9.01 -7.61
C SER A 44 -15.58 7.61 -7.16
N TRP A 45 -16.04 6.54 -7.81
CA TRP A 45 -15.55 5.20 -7.56
C TRP A 45 -14.14 5.00 -8.10
N SER A 46 -13.83 5.48 -9.30
CA SER A 46 -12.48 5.37 -9.88
C SER A 46 -11.45 6.23 -9.13
N GLU A 47 -11.85 7.36 -8.56
CA GLU A 47 -10.99 8.22 -7.74
C GLU A 47 -10.58 7.56 -6.39
N ARG A 48 -11.35 6.58 -5.92
CA ARG A 48 -11.04 5.80 -4.71
C ARG A 48 -9.96 4.76 -4.94
N ILE A 49 -9.63 4.46 -6.20
CA ILE A 49 -8.62 3.48 -6.57
C ILE A 49 -7.37 4.21 -7.05
N LYS A 50 -6.24 3.93 -6.40
CA LYS A 50 -4.94 4.48 -6.75
C LYS A 50 -4.01 3.38 -7.17
N TRP A 51 -3.43 3.52 -8.35
CA TRP A 51 -2.30 2.71 -8.78
C TRP A 51 -1.03 3.26 -8.15
N LYS A 52 -0.22 2.35 -7.60
CA LYS A 52 1.09 2.63 -7.03
C LYS A 52 2.08 1.60 -7.54
N GLY A 53 3.35 1.83 -7.28
CA GLY A 53 4.38 0.84 -7.57
C GLY A 53 5.65 1.46 -8.13
N ASP A 54 6.56 0.58 -8.49
CA ASP A 54 7.81 0.95 -9.12
C ASP A 54 8.23 -0.07 -10.19
N TYR A 55 9.04 0.40 -11.13
CA TYR A 55 9.74 -0.41 -12.11
C TYR A 55 11.21 -0.05 -12.09
N ARG A 56 12.07 -1.06 -12.12
CA ARG A 56 13.52 -0.89 -12.20
C ARG A 56 14.10 -1.89 -13.21
N PHE A 57 14.94 -1.37 -14.10
CA PHE A 57 15.81 -2.14 -14.98
C PHE A 57 17.24 -1.72 -14.68
N ARG A 58 18.13 -2.67 -14.41
CA ARG A 58 19.53 -2.38 -14.06
C ARG A 58 20.49 -3.43 -14.53
N TYR A 59 21.72 -3.02 -14.77
CA TYR A 59 22.89 -3.84 -14.89
C TYR A 59 23.65 -3.85 -13.56
N GLU A 60 24.11 -5.01 -13.14
CA GLU A 60 24.96 -5.20 -11.96
C GLU A 60 26.25 -5.85 -12.39
N ALA A 61 27.39 -5.22 -12.09
CA ALA A 61 28.72 -5.80 -12.11
C ALA A 61 29.19 -5.94 -10.67
N ILE A 62 29.50 -7.14 -10.23
CA ILE A 62 29.88 -7.43 -8.84
C ILE A 62 31.21 -8.18 -8.90
N ASP A 63 32.25 -7.50 -8.43
CA ASP A 63 33.57 -8.04 -8.13
C ASP A 63 33.69 -8.19 -6.62
N GLN A 64 33.91 -9.39 -6.15
CA GLN A 64 34.03 -9.72 -4.73
C GLN A 64 35.24 -10.61 -4.51
N GLU A 65 36.18 -10.17 -3.66
CA GLU A 65 37.37 -10.92 -3.33
C GLU A 65 37.03 -12.38 -2.94
N GLY A 66 37.71 -13.33 -3.59
CA GLY A 66 37.53 -14.76 -3.34
C GLY A 66 36.29 -15.39 -3.97
N LYS A 67 35.61 -14.69 -4.87
CA LYS A 67 34.48 -15.22 -5.68
C LYS A 67 34.65 -14.83 -7.15
N ASP A 68 33.99 -15.58 -8.04
CA ASP A 68 33.93 -15.23 -9.44
C ASP A 68 33.18 -13.92 -9.67
N ASP A 69 33.67 -13.10 -10.61
CA ASP A 69 33.00 -11.89 -11.05
C ASP A 69 31.61 -12.21 -11.59
N ARG A 70 30.66 -11.36 -11.30
CA ARG A 70 29.28 -11.60 -11.67
C ARG A 70 28.64 -10.40 -12.33
N ASP A 71 28.34 -10.55 -13.63
CA ASP A 71 27.61 -9.57 -14.44
C ASP A 71 26.21 -10.04 -14.73
N ARG A 72 25.22 -9.17 -14.49
CA ARG A 72 23.81 -9.54 -14.74
C ARG A 72 22.91 -8.36 -14.99
N TRP A 73 21.92 -8.57 -15.84
CA TRP A 73 20.78 -7.68 -16.02
C TRP A 73 19.63 -8.11 -15.11
N ARG A 74 19.02 -7.15 -14.45
CA ARG A 74 17.91 -7.42 -13.52
C ARG A 74 16.75 -6.48 -13.75
N ILE A 75 15.54 -6.99 -13.51
CA ILE A 75 14.30 -6.22 -13.44
C ILE A 75 13.67 -6.33 -12.07
N ARG A 76 12.90 -5.32 -11.73
CA ARG A 76 11.94 -5.31 -10.65
C ARG A 76 10.69 -4.57 -11.11
N ALA A 77 9.52 -5.17 -10.93
CA ALA A 77 8.23 -4.54 -11.15
C ALA A 77 7.35 -4.86 -9.95
N ARG A 78 6.80 -3.82 -9.31
CA ARG A 78 5.93 -3.94 -8.13
C ARG A 78 4.67 -3.10 -8.34
N PRO A 79 3.74 -3.54 -9.20
CA PRO A 79 2.45 -2.88 -9.34
C PRO A 79 1.60 -3.12 -8.11
N ALA A 80 0.96 -2.09 -7.60
CA ALA A 80 0.03 -2.18 -6.49
C ALA A 80 -1.21 -1.33 -6.73
N LEU A 81 -2.31 -1.75 -6.14
CA LEU A 81 -3.59 -1.08 -6.16
C LEU A 81 -4.02 -0.81 -4.71
N VAL A 82 -4.39 0.42 -4.45
CA VAL A 82 -4.90 0.84 -3.14
C VAL A 82 -6.29 1.42 -3.34
N ALA A 83 -7.28 0.84 -2.67
CA ALA A 83 -8.67 1.25 -2.75
C ALA A 83 -9.17 1.78 -1.39
N ARG A 84 -9.72 3.00 -1.38
CA ARG A 84 -10.44 3.54 -0.23
C ARG A 84 -11.86 3.01 -0.26
N ILE A 85 -12.20 2.13 0.67
CA ILE A 85 -13.53 1.53 0.77
C ILE A 85 -14.54 2.54 1.33
N ASN A 86 -14.13 3.26 2.38
CA ASN A 86 -14.86 4.38 2.98
C ASN A 86 -13.86 5.36 3.61
N ASP A 87 -14.35 6.35 4.37
CA ASP A 87 -13.50 7.40 4.95
C ASP A 87 -12.50 6.89 5.99
N THR A 88 -12.75 5.73 6.58
CA THR A 88 -11.89 5.14 7.62
C THR A 88 -11.17 3.87 7.19
N THR A 89 -11.50 3.29 6.02
CA THR A 89 -10.99 1.97 5.63
C THR A 89 -10.35 2.00 4.25
N GLU A 90 -9.13 1.52 4.17
CA GLU A 90 -8.34 1.33 2.96
C GLU A 90 -7.94 -0.14 2.82
N VAL A 91 -7.92 -0.66 1.61
CA VAL A 91 -7.37 -1.98 1.28
C VAL A 91 -6.28 -1.83 0.23
N GLY A 92 -5.24 -2.63 0.34
CA GLY A 92 -4.15 -2.67 -0.61
C GLY A 92 -3.90 -4.08 -1.13
N PHE A 93 -3.60 -4.16 -2.42
CA PHE A 93 -3.18 -5.37 -3.11
C PHE A 93 -1.99 -5.06 -4.01
N GLY A 94 -0.96 -5.87 -3.97
CA GLY A 94 0.24 -5.65 -4.78
C GLY A 94 0.93 -6.94 -5.17
N LEU A 95 1.56 -6.91 -6.34
CA LEU A 95 2.37 -7.98 -6.87
C LEU A 95 3.82 -7.51 -6.97
N ALA A 96 4.77 -8.45 -6.89
CA ALA A 96 6.18 -8.17 -7.14
C ALA A 96 6.80 -9.26 -8.01
N THR A 97 7.69 -8.86 -8.90
CA THR A 97 8.64 -9.81 -9.51
C THR A 97 9.60 -10.32 -8.44
N GLY A 98 10.24 -11.45 -8.65
CA GLY A 98 11.23 -12.01 -7.73
C GLY A 98 10.96 -13.48 -7.42
N SER A 99 11.80 -14.07 -6.60
CA SER A 99 11.59 -15.37 -5.99
C SER A 99 10.85 -15.21 -4.66
N ASP A 100 10.82 -16.25 -3.85
CA ASP A 100 10.34 -16.24 -2.47
C ASP A 100 11.35 -15.64 -1.46
N ASP A 101 12.39 -14.96 -1.94
CA ASP A 101 13.36 -14.25 -1.10
C ASP A 101 12.71 -13.01 -0.47
N PRO A 102 12.54 -12.95 0.86
CA PRO A 102 11.83 -11.86 1.53
C PRO A 102 12.53 -10.51 1.44
N VAL A 103 13.81 -10.48 1.06
CA VAL A 103 14.60 -9.25 0.98
C VAL A 103 14.97 -8.87 -0.46
N SER A 104 14.38 -9.53 -1.46
CA SER A 104 14.68 -9.21 -2.87
C SER A 104 13.52 -9.52 -3.81
N SER A 105 12.92 -8.49 -4.38
CA SER A 105 11.94 -8.58 -5.46
C SER A 105 12.55 -8.48 -6.87
N ASN A 106 13.87 -8.70 -6.99
CA ASN A 106 14.57 -8.62 -8.27
C ASN A 106 14.59 -9.95 -9.02
N GLN A 107 14.36 -9.90 -10.33
CA GLN A 107 14.51 -11.02 -11.25
C GLN A 107 15.73 -10.82 -12.15
N THR A 108 16.58 -11.85 -12.25
CA THR A 108 17.69 -11.87 -13.21
C THR A 108 17.16 -12.28 -14.58
N LEU A 109 17.63 -11.60 -15.63
CA LEU A 109 17.33 -11.90 -17.02
C LEU A 109 18.37 -12.87 -17.59
N GLY A 110 18.05 -13.51 -18.71
CA GLY A 110 19.02 -14.31 -19.49
C GLY A 110 18.87 -15.83 -19.41
N ASP A 111 17.81 -16.38 -18.80
CA ASP A 111 17.57 -17.83 -18.74
C ASP A 111 16.94 -18.39 -20.02
N GLY A 112 17.51 -18.09 -21.18
CA GLY A 112 17.01 -18.62 -22.46
C GLY A 112 15.54 -18.29 -22.78
N GLY A 113 15.01 -17.17 -22.24
CA GLY A 113 13.62 -16.77 -22.44
C GLY A 113 12.63 -17.41 -21.46
N ALA A 114 13.09 -18.09 -20.41
CA ALA A 114 12.22 -18.66 -19.38
C ALA A 114 11.33 -17.58 -18.71
N SER A 115 10.10 -17.94 -18.41
CA SER A 115 9.15 -17.09 -17.67
C SER A 115 9.69 -16.71 -16.30
N LYS A 116 9.31 -15.54 -15.83
CA LYS A 116 9.73 -15.02 -14.52
C LYS A 116 8.57 -15.06 -13.53
N ASN A 117 8.89 -15.26 -12.26
CA ASN A 117 7.89 -15.38 -11.21
C ASN A 117 7.31 -14.01 -10.84
N ILE A 118 6.05 -14.05 -10.44
CA ILE A 118 5.32 -12.93 -9.83
C ILE A 118 4.73 -13.46 -8.52
N ASN A 119 4.97 -12.75 -7.43
CA ASN A 119 4.54 -13.12 -6.09
C ASN A 119 3.56 -12.10 -5.54
N LEU A 120 2.74 -12.50 -4.56
CA LEU A 120 1.94 -11.59 -3.76
C LEU A 120 2.89 -10.75 -2.88
N ASP A 121 2.89 -9.43 -3.07
CA ASP A 121 3.75 -8.50 -2.33
C ASP A 121 2.98 -7.75 -1.23
N LEU A 122 1.73 -7.40 -1.52
CA LEU A 122 0.86 -6.69 -0.57
C LEU A 122 -0.55 -7.28 -0.60
N ALA A 123 -1.13 -7.49 0.57
CA ALA A 123 -2.53 -7.89 0.76
C ALA A 123 -2.97 -7.47 2.15
N TYR A 124 -3.47 -6.25 2.31
CA TYR A 124 -3.76 -5.69 3.62
C TYR A 124 -5.05 -4.89 3.65
N ALA A 125 -5.59 -4.75 4.86
CA ALA A 125 -6.61 -3.77 5.19
C ALA A 125 -6.12 -2.85 6.31
N THR A 126 -6.36 -1.56 6.18
CA THR A 126 -6.08 -0.55 7.21
C THR A 126 -7.38 0.12 7.62
N TRP A 127 -7.67 0.11 8.92
CA TRP A 127 -8.75 0.86 9.53
C TRP A 127 -8.20 2.03 10.34
N ARG A 128 -8.76 3.22 10.15
CA ARG A 128 -8.39 4.44 10.86
C ARG A 128 -9.58 4.90 11.70
N PRO A 129 -9.69 4.46 12.97
CA PRO A 129 -10.79 4.88 13.86
C PRO A 129 -10.77 6.37 14.14
N THR A 130 -9.60 6.99 14.10
CA THR A 130 -9.39 8.44 14.22
C THR A 130 -8.38 8.90 13.16
N ASN A 131 -8.20 10.21 13.03
CA ASN A 131 -7.17 10.77 12.14
C ASN A 131 -5.74 10.46 12.61
N GLU A 132 -5.56 10.14 13.86
CA GLU A 132 -4.26 9.89 14.50
C GLU A 132 -3.93 8.40 14.61
N THR A 133 -4.92 7.50 14.55
CA THR A 133 -4.74 6.07 14.85
C THR A 133 -5.01 5.23 13.63
N TYR A 134 -4.22 4.17 13.44
CA TYR A 134 -4.50 3.13 12.44
C TYR A 134 -4.31 1.74 13.01
N VAL A 135 -5.04 0.80 12.44
CA VAL A 135 -4.86 -0.65 12.62
C VAL A 135 -4.75 -1.27 11.24
N THR A 136 -3.68 -1.99 10.98
CA THR A 136 -3.45 -2.68 9.71
C THR A 136 -3.28 -4.17 9.95
N GLY A 137 -3.91 -4.98 9.10
CA GLY A 137 -3.74 -6.43 9.12
C GLY A 137 -3.49 -6.98 7.72
N GLY A 138 -2.66 -8.03 7.62
CA GLY A 138 -2.31 -8.70 6.37
C GLY A 138 -0.83 -8.64 6.04
N ILE A 139 -0.51 -8.55 4.73
CA ILE A 139 0.84 -8.38 4.20
C ILE A 139 1.01 -6.92 3.79
N PHE A 140 1.83 -6.17 4.51
CA PHE A 140 1.96 -4.72 4.33
C PHE A 140 3.40 -4.23 4.37
N ALA A 141 3.63 -3.04 3.83
CA ALA A 141 4.93 -2.39 3.84
C ALA A 141 5.34 -1.97 5.26
N ASN A 142 6.64 -1.91 5.49
CA ASN A 142 7.24 -1.50 6.76
C ASN A 142 6.66 -0.14 7.26
N PRO A 143 5.98 -0.09 8.41
CA PRO A 143 5.34 1.11 8.93
C PRO A 143 6.25 1.99 9.78
N TYR A 144 7.50 1.56 10.06
CA TYR A 144 8.41 2.26 10.94
C TYR A 144 9.02 3.48 10.28
N TYR A 145 9.31 4.50 11.10
CA TYR A 145 10.17 5.60 10.68
C TYR A 145 11.59 5.08 10.44
N ARG A 146 12.13 5.38 9.27
CA ARG A 146 13.48 5.01 8.84
C ARG A 146 14.16 6.23 8.25
N PRO A 147 15.17 6.81 8.92
CA PRO A 147 15.92 7.94 8.38
C PRO A 147 16.47 7.60 7.00
N ASP A 148 16.18 8.45 6.01
CA ASP A 148 16.61 8.28 4.62
C ASP A 148 16.36 6.86 4.04
N LYS A 149 15.24 6.23 4.41
CA LYS A 149 14.88 4.84 4.04
C LYS A 149 15.92 3.81 4.49
N SER A 150 16.63 4.08 5.60
CA SER A 150 17.60 3.17 6.20
C SER A 150 17.05 1.74 6.34
N GLN A 151 17.90 0.76 6.14
CA GLN A 151 17.58 -0.67 6.22
C GLN A 151 18.11 -1.32 7.52
N LEU A 152 18.42 -0.53 8.54
CA LEU A 152 18.98 -1.01 9.80
C LEU A 152 18.04 -1.95 10.58
N ILE A 153 16.73 -1.73 10.52
CA ILE A 153 15.74 -2.56 11.20
C ILE A 153 15.27 -3.69 10.29
N PHE A 154 14.81 -3.35 9.08
CA PHE A 154 14.38 -4.28 8.06
C PHE A 154 14.77 -3.80 6.68
N ASP A 155 15.02 -4.75 5.76
CA ASP A 155 15.21 -4.45 4.36
C ASP A 155 13.98 -3.72 3.78
N GLY A 156 14.21 -2.88 2.78
CA GLY A 156 13.14 -2.13 2.11
C GLY A 156 12.17 -3.00 1.30
N ASP A 157 12.60 -4.19 0.92
CA ASP A 157 11.77 -5.17 0.19
C ASP A 157 11.01 -6.11 1.15
N PHE A 158 11.39 -6.17 2.46
CA PHE A 158 10.69 -6.97 3.45
C PHE A 158 9.26 -6.47 3.69
N ARG A 159 8.30 -7.40 3.67
CA ARG A 159 6.90 -7.15 4.01
C ARG A 159 6.59 -7.71 5.38
N GLN A 160 5.84 -6.92 6.16
CA GLN A 160 5.34 -7.36 7.45
C GLN A 160 4.11 -8.23 7.20
N GLU A 161 4.08 -9.43 7.77
CA GLU A 161 2.91 -10.31 7.74
C GLU A 161 2.32 -10.38 9.15
N GLY A 162 1.20 -9.71 9.39
CA GLY A 162 0.68 -9.67 10.76
C GLY A 162 -0.29 -8.54 11.02
N LEU A 163 -0.16 -7.98 12.21
CA LEU A 163 -0.97 -6.88 12.71
C LEU A 163 -0.09 -5.71 13.12
N ALA A 164 -0.48 -4.50 12.71
CA ALA A 164 0.16 -3.26 13.11
C ALA A 164 -0.87 -2.31 13.72
N VAL A 165 -0.47 -1.62 14.78
CA VAL A 165 -1.19 -0.51 15.36
C VAL A 165 -0.25 0.67 15.44
N GLY A 166 -0.70 1.83 14.97
CA GLY A 166 0.06 3.06 15.08
C GLY A 166 -0.80 4.22 15.55
N TRP A 167 -0.14 5.15 16.17
CA TRP A 167 -0.70 6.43 16.58
C TRP A 167 0.31 7.54 16.30
N ALA A 168 -0.17 8.67 15.80
CA ALA A 168 0.66 9.84 15.57
C ALA A 168 -0.16 11.12 15.75
N ASN A 169 0.44 12.12 16.40
CA ASN A 169 -0.03 13.50 16.41
C ASN A 169 1.04 14.41 15.76
N GLU A 170 0.95 15.70 15.94
CA GLU A 170 1.89 16.67 15.37
C GLU A 170 3.34 16.44 15.86
N MET A 171 3.53 16.05 17.11
CA MET A 171 4.84 15.92 17.75
C MET A 171 5.29 14.46 17.88
N PHE A 172 4.43 13.55 18.29
CA PHE A 172 4.79 12.19 18.66
C PHE A 172 4.20 11.15 17.71
N PHE A 173 4.91 10.04 17.53
CA PHE A 173 4.41 8.87 16.82
C PHE A 173 4.83 7.57 17.49
N THR A 174 4.03 6.54 17.31
CA THR A 174 4.33 5.19 17.77
C THR A 174 3.77 4.15 16.78
N ASN A 175 4.49 3.04 16.64
CA ASN A 175 4.09 1.90 15.87
C ASN A 175 4.39 0.63 16.67
N VAL A 176 3.43 -0.27 16.75
CA VAL A 176 3.60 -1.61 17.32
C VAL A 176 3.14 -2.62 16.28
N VAL A 177 3.98 -3.59 15.99
CA VAL A 177 3.71 -4.64 15.00
C VAL A 177 3.96 -5.98 15.63
N TYR A 178 3.05 -6.91 15.40
CA TYR A 178 3.24 -8.33 15.64
C TYR A 178 3.30 -9.04 14.29
N ASN A 179 4.48 -9.54 13.95
CA ASN A 179 4.72 -10.30 12.73
C ASN A 179 4.55 -11.79 12.98
N PHE A 180 3.75 -12.45 12.16
CA PHE A 180 3.67 -13.90 12.09
C PHE A 180 4.90 -14.42 11.33
N ILE A 181 5.76 -15.16 12.01
CA ILE A 181 6.95 -15.77 11.39
C ILE A 181 6.64 -17.22 11.01
N GLU A 182 5.96 -17.94 11.90
CA GLU A 182 5.45 -19.27 11.65
C GLU A 182 4.03 -19.35 12.26
N SER A 183 3.05 -19.68 11.44
CA SER A 183 1.66 -19.81 11.86
C SER A 183 0.99 -21.09 11.32
N ASP A 184 1.79 -22.06 10.84
CA ASP A 184 1.30 -23.37 10.42
C ASP A 184 0.85 -24.16 11.63
N SER A 185 -0.39 -24.64 11.61
CA SER A 185 -0.99 -25.46 12.69
C SER A 185 -0.25 -26.78 12.98
N LYS A 186 0.68 -27.19 12.14
CA LYS A 186 1.53 -28.38 12.30
C LYS A 186 2.86 -28.09 12.99
N LYS A 187 3.24 -26.82 13.10
CA LYS A 187 4.46 -26.34 13.74
C LYS A 187 4.08 -25.35 14.84
N GLY A 188 4.97 -25.10 15.78
CA GLY A 188 4.72 -24.09 16.81
C GLY A 188 4.50 -22.71 16.19
N GLU A 189 3.60 -21.92 16.76
CA GLU A 189 3.39 -20.54 16.36
C GLU A 189 4.52 -19.67 16.90
N TYR A 190 5.14 -18.89 16.02
CA TYR A 190 6.20 -17.95 16.37
C TYR A 190 5.91 -16.59 15.73
N GLY A 191 6.06 -15.55 16.52
CA GLY A 191 5.93 -14.18 16.06
C GLY A 191 7.01 -13.28 16.61
N VAL A 192 7.18 -12.16 15.97
CA VAL A 192 8.13 -11.11 16.36
C VAL A 192 7.39 -9.85 16.72
N TRP A 193 7.64 -9.33 17.93
CA TRP A 193 7.18 -8.04 18.34
C TRP A 193 8.17 -6.97 17.96
N VAL A 194 7.68 -5.92 17.31
CA VAL A 194 8.45 -4.71 17.04
C VAL A 194 7.67 -3.51 17.52
N ALA A 195 8.29 -2.68 18.33
CA ALA A 195 7.71 -1.44 18.79
C ALA A 195 8.67 -0.29 18.47
N GLN A 196 8.14 0.83 18.04
CA GLN A 196 8.88 2.06 17.81
C GLN A 196 8.08 3.23 18.35
N ALA A 197 8.77 4.16 19.01
CA ALA A 197 8.23 5.47 19.40
C ALA A 197 9.20 6.56 18.98
N GLY A 198 8.68 7.71 18.58
CA GLY A 198 9.50 8.83 18.16
C GLY A 198 8.82 10.17 18.35
N ALA A 199 9.60 11.22 18.09
CA ALA A 199 9.12 12.60 18.19
C ALA A 199 9.75 13.46 17.09
N ASN A 200 8.99 14.46 16.65
CA ASN A 200 9.38 15.52 15.74
C ASN A 200 9.51 16.82 16.52
N PHE A 201 10.66 17.46 16.44
CA PHE A 201 10.95 18.73 17.07
C PHE A 201 11.23 19.78 15.99
N GLU A 202 10.44 20.81 15.92
CA GLU A 202 10.74 21.99 15.11
C GLU A 202 11.85 22.78 15.80
N LEU A 203 13.05 22.79 15.21
CA LEU A 203 14.19 23.51 15.75
C LEU A 203 14.24 24.96 15.24
N PHE A 204 13.90 25.16 13.94
CA PHE A 204 13.85 26.44 13.25
C PHE A 204 12.73 26.39 12.20
N GLU A 205 12.42 27.51 11.57
CA GLU A 205 11.35 27.61 10.56
C GLU A 205 11.47 26.56 9.43
N ASP A 206 12.71 26.17 9.06
CA ASP A 206 12.98 25.22 7.99
C ASP A 206 13.67 23.92 8.46
N ALA A 207 13.77 23.67 9.77
CA ALA A 207 14.51 22.55 10.31
C ALA A 207 13.70 21.74 11.33
N THR A 208 13.44 20.47 11.02
CA THR A 208 12.78 19.51 11.91
C THR A 208 13.77 18.40 12.30
N LEU A 209 13.92 18.17 13.60
CA LEU A 209 14.63 17.01 14.12
C LEU A 209 13.64 15.89 14.44
N THR A 210 13.75 14.77 13.74
CA THR A 210 13.00 13.56 14.08
C THR A 210 13.90 12.58 14.83
N THR A 211 13.45 12.11 15.97
CA THR A 211 14.13 11.09 16.78
C THR A 211 13.20 9.91 16.99
N ALA A 212 13.74 8.70 16.99
CA ALA A 212 12.97 7.49 17.28
C ALA A 212 13.82 6.45 18.01
N VAL A 213 13.17 5.67 18.86
CA VAL A 213 13.71 4.48 19.51
C VAL A 213 12.85 3.29 19.13
N GLY A 214 13.49 2.16 18.82
CA GLY A 214 12.81 0.92 18.45
C GLY A 214 13.25 -0.24 19.35
N TYR A 215 12.33 -1.16 19.56
CA TYR A 215 12.55 -2.44 20.23
C TYR A 215 12.12 -3.57 19.30
N LEU A 216 12.94 -4.58 19.16
CA LEU A 216 12.73 -5.74 18.32
C LEU A 216 12.99 -7.00 19.14
N ASP A 217 11.97 -7.84 19.31
CA ASP A 217 12.07 -9.11 20.02
C ASP A 217 11.95 -10.28 19.03
N ILE A 218 13.10 -10.89 18.72
CA ILE A 218 13.18 -12.04 17.83
C ILE A 218 13.36 -13.29 18.67
N PRO A 219 12.44 -14.29 18.55
CA PRO A 219 12.56 -15.52 19.31
C PRO A 219 13.77 -16.33 18.85
N THR A 220 14.74 -16.48 19.75
CA THR A 220 15.94 -17.28 19.52
C THR A 220 16.23 -18.18 20.71
N LYS A 221 16.87 -19.32 20.47
CA LYS A 221 17.34 -20.21 21.51
C LYS A 221 18.80 -20.57 21.27
N GLY A 222 19.69 -20.09 22.14
CA GLY A 222 21.11 -20.35 22.03
C GLY A 222 21.68 -19.90 20.67
N GLN A 223 21.35 -18.70 20.23
CA GLN A 223 21.72 -18.10 18.94
C GLN A 223 21.21 -18.87 17.71
N LYS A 224 20.21 -19.72 17.86
CA LYS A 224 19.53 -20.39 16.76
C LYS A 224 18.09 -19.89 16.66
N ALA A 225 17.63 -19.67 15.44
CA ALA A 225 16.20 -19.46 15.21
C ALA A 225 15.42 -20.68 15.71
N ILE A 226 14.29 -20.44 16.37
CA ILE A 226 13.42 -21.49 16.90
C ILE A 226 12.28 -21.87 15.94
N PHE A 227 12.25 -21.26 14.77
CA PHE A 227 11.29 -21.50 13.69
C PHE A 227 12.01 -22.14 12.49
N ASP A 228 11.26 -22.95 11.73
CA ASP A 228 11.74 -23.59 10.52
C ASP A 228 11.33 -22.73 9.32
N GLY A 229 12.27 -21.96 8.78
CA GLY A 229 12.01 -21.06 7.65
C GLY A 229 13.11 -20.03 7.48
N LEU A 230 12.93 -19.19 6.49
CA LEU A 230 13.86 -18.13 6.14
C LEU A 230 13.31 -16.77 6.59
N PHE A 231 13.82 -16.29 7.67
CA PHE A 231 13.46 -14.94 8.11
C PHE A 231 14.19 -13.83 7.32
N PHE A 232 15.44 -14.09 6.89
CA PHE A 232 16.27 -13.10 6.20
C PHE A 232 17.16 -13.68 5.08
N GLY A 233 16.80 -14.76 4.42
CA GLY A 233 17.66 -15.28 3.36
C GLY A 233 17.10 -16.45 2.54
N PRO A 234 17.75 -16.85 1.46
CA PRO A 234 17.26 -17.86 0.54
C PRO A 234 17.21 -19.28 1.15
N ARG A 235 16.16 -20.02 0.84
CA ARG A 235 15.82 -21.38 1.34
C ARG A 235 16.90 -22.44 1.21
N GLU A 236 17.94 -22.20 0.41
CA GLU A 236 18.94 -23.23 0.06
C GLU A 236 20.22 -23.18 0.88
N ARG A 237 20.32 -22.29 1.89
CA ARG A 237 21.49 -22.30 2.75
C ARG A 237 21.13 -22.94 4.09
N PRO A 238 21.81 -24.04 4.51
CA PRO A 238 21.74 -24.46 5.90
C PRO A 238 22.15 -23.25 6.75
N VAL A 239 21.37 -22.97 7.80
CA VAL A 239 21.66 -21.90 8.76
C VAL A 239 23.01 -22.19 9.38
N ASN A 240 24.08 -21.71 8.76
CA ASN A 240 25.42 -21.80 9.29
C ASN A 240 25.62 -20.68 10.28
N ARG A 241 26.21 -20.97 11.40
CA ARG A 241 26.57 -20.05 12.51
C ARG A 241 27.22 -18.75 12.04
N GLU A 242 27.88 -18.77 10.89
CA GLU A 242 28.64 -17.66 10.32
C GLU A 242 27.78 -16.56 9.65
N SER A 243 26.51 -16.83 9.34
CA SER A 243 25.66 -15.82 8.69
C SER A 243 25.05 -14.79 9.65
N TYR A 244 25.03 -15.07 10.94
CA TYR A 244 24.52 -14.16 11.97
C TYR A 244 25.58 -13.24 12.61
N GLU A 245 26.86 -13.54 12.41
CA GLU A 245 27.96 -12.73 12.96
C GLU A 245 28.36 -11.52 12.08
N ARG A 246 27.67 -11.27 10.96
CA ARG A 246 28.00 -10.20 10.00
C ARG A 246 26.92 -9.14 9.80
N TRP A 247 26.08 -8.93 10.80
CA TRP A 247 25.14 -7.80 10.79
C TRP A 247 25.40 -6.85 11.94
#